data_9bd5fbf6475f689076c5346a7b887155
#
_entry.id   9bd5fbf6475f689076c5346a7b887155
#
_cell.length_a   1.000
_cell.length_b   1.000
_cell.length_c   1.000
_cell.angle_alpha   90.00
_cell.angle_beta   90.00
_cell.angle_gamma   90.00
#
_symmetry.space_group_name_H-M   'P 1'
#
loop_
_entity.id
_entity.type
_entity.pdbx_description
1 polymer ?
#
loop_
_entity_poly.entity_id
_entity_poly.type
_entity_poly.pdbx_seq_one_letter_code
_entity_poly.pdbx_strand_id
1 'polypeptide(L)'
;IMERLVGSEMCIRDSYLGYETLRYDALLDIYESGLTVARLDPLFDGLRTEVAPLIKSVAERGGVPDMSWITDNSWSREGQERLSQKVSEAIGFDFDSGRRDASTHPFCGGPNPDDVRWTTRYNDSDPFGSLYGSMHETGHGTYEQGRPRDLDFQPAGYANGLGIHESQSRLWENQIGRSYEFCQWILPLWKEEFPENTKNLDAELLWKSVNLIEPSLIRVESDEATYNIHIMIRYEIEKLLISGELEVDDLPDKWDDMYEQYLGVRAEDRSSGVLQDIHWSMGAIGYFPTYTLGNLYSCLLYTSDAADDL
;
A
#
# COMPACT_ATOMS: atom_id res chain seq x y z
N ILE A 1 -6.33 -25.59 -1.57
CA ILE A 1 -6.83 -24.54 -0.64
C ILE A 1 -7.65 -23.52 -1.43
N MET A 2 -7.15 -23.00 -2.56
CA MET A 2 -7.85 -22.00 -3.39
C MET A 2 -9.21 -22.50 -3.90
N GLU A 3 -9.31 -23.70 -4.48
CA GLU A 3 -10.58 -24.30 -4.91
C GLU A 3 -11.63 -24.37 -3.79
N ARG A 4 -11.19 -24.68 -2.57
CA ARG A 4 -12.07 -24.75 -1.42
C ARG A 4 -12.52 -23.38 -0.94
N LEU A 5 -11.64 -22.39 -0.98
CA LEU A 5 -11.95 -21.00 -0.58
C LEU A 5 -12.87 -20.33 -1.60
N VAL A 6 -12.50 -20.34 -2.87
CA VAL A 6 -13.28 -19.68 -3.93
C VAL A 6 -14.54 -20.46 -4.26
N GLY A 7 -14.46 -21.81 -4.37
CA GLY A 7 -15.58 -22.64 -4.82
C GLY A 7 -16.66 -22.89 -3.76
N SER A 8 -16.30 -23.08 -2.49
CA SER A 8 -17.29 -23.41 -1.44
C SER A 8 -17.43 -22.36 -0.36
N GLU A 9 -16.34 -21.84 0.20
CA GLU A 9 -16.44 -20.92 1.34
C GLU A 9 -16.93 -19.54 0.91
N MET A 10 -16.47 -19.00 -0.23
CA MET A 10 -16.92 -17.71 -0.73
C MET A 10 -18.35 -17.74 -1.24
N CYS A 11 -18.75 -18.81 -1.96
CA CYS A 11 -20.14 -19.00 -2.39
C CYS A 11 -21.12 -19.23 -1.22
N ILE A 12 -20.65 -19.70 -0.08
CA ILE A 12 -21.44 -19.76 1.14
C ILE A 12 -21.55 -18.37 1.78
N ARG A 13 -20.43 -17.65 1.85
CA ARG A 13 -20.34 -16.35 2.51
C ARG A 13 -21.18 -15.29 1.79
N ASP A 14 -21.08 -15.17 0.46
CA ASP A 14 -21.89 -14.25 -0.33
C ASP A 14 -23.40 -14.54 -0.20
N SER A 15 -23.77 -15.83 -0.15
CA SER A 15 -25.16 -16.24 0.01
C SER A 15 -25.73 -15.91 1.38
N TYR A 16 -24.93 -15.95 2.46
CA TYR A 16 -25.35 -15.55 3.80
C TYR A 16 -25.43 -14.03 3.96
N LEU A 17 -24.50 -13.28 3.36
CA LEU A 17 -24.49 -11.82 3.39
C LEU A 17 -25.63 -11.25 2.55
N GLY A 18 -25.95 -11.92 1.45
CA GLY A 18 -26.91 -11.45 0.45
C GLY A 18 -26.29 -10.41 -0.50
N TYR A 19 -26.79 -10.34 -1.70
CA TYR A 19 -26.38 -9.36 -2.71
C TYR A 19 -27.57 -8.98 -3.60
N GLU A 20 -27.57 -7.75 -4.10
CA GLU A 20 -28.65 -7.28 -4.97
C GLU A 20 -28.36 -7.60 -6.46
N THR A 21 -27.10 -7.42 -6.89
CA THR A 21 -26.71 -7.53 -8.30
C THR A 21 -25.65 -8.60 -8.52
N LEU A 22 -24.48 -8.45 -7.94
CA LEU A 22 -23.35 -9.36 -8.12
C LEU A 22 -22.92 -9.99 -6.80
N ARG A 23 -22.54 -11.27 -6.84
CA ARG A 23 -22.00 -11.97 -5.65
C ARG A 23 -20.79 -11.26 -5.05
N TYR A 24 -19.95 -10.69 -5.91
CA TYR A 24 -18.75 -10.00 -5.49
C TYR A 24 -19.05 -8.72 -4.70
N ASP A 25 -20.20 -8.05 -4.94
CA ASP A 25 -20.61 -6.87 -4.15
C ASP A 25 -20.74 -7.17 -2.67
N ALA A 26 -21.25 -8.37 -2.30
CA ALA A 26 -21.33 -8.78 -0.89
C ALA A 26 -19.97 -8.93 -0.22
N LEU A 27 -18.93 -9.28 -0.97
CA LEU A 27 -17.57 -9.44 -0.47
C LEU A 27 -16.85 -8.10 -0.36
N LEU A 28 -17.11 -7.18 -1.28
CA LEU A 28 -16.61 -5.79 -1.23
C LEU A 28 -17.16 -5.03 -0.02
N ASP A 29 -18.46 -5.21 0.28
CA ASP A 29 -19.17 -4.52 1.38
C ASP A 29 -18.58 -4.85 2.76
N ILE A 30 -17.93 -6.01 2.90
CA ILE A 30 -17.24 -6.41 4.14
C ILE A 30 -16.12 -5.43 4.51
N TYR A 31 -15.41 -4.92 3.50
CA TYR A 31 -14.21 -4.11 3.68
C TYR A 31 -14.47 -2.61 3.49
N GLU A 32 -15.46 -2.28 2.66
CA GLU A 32 -15.86 -0.91 2.39
C GLU A 32 -17.37 -0.86 2.20
N SER A 33 -18.10 -0.39 3.22
CA SER A 33 -19.56 -0.43 3.25
C SER A 33 -20.19 0.32 2.07
N GLY A 34 -21.10 -0.34 1.37
CA GLY A 34 -21.80 0.17 0.18
C GLY A 34 -20.97 0.18 -1.10
N LEU A 35 -19.77 -0.42 -1.08
CA LEU A 35 -18.95 -0.56 -2.29
C LEU A 35 -19.52 -1.64 -3.19
N THR A 36 -19.57 -1.36 -4.49
CA THR A 36 -20.07 -2.29 -5.51
C THR A 36 -19.18 -2.27 -6.75
N VAL A 37 -19.23 -3.34 -7.55
CA VAL A 37 -18.58 -3.41 -8.86
C VAL A 37 -19.03 -2.26 -9.75
N ALA A 38 -20.32 -1.92 -9.74
CA ALA A 38 -20.86 -0.81 -10.54
C ALA A 38 -20.24 0.56 -10.21
N ARG A 39 -19.72 0.74 -8.99
CA ARG A 39 -18.95 1.94 -8.60
C ARG A 39 -17.48 1.82 -8.93
N LEU A 40 -16.89 0.63 -8.78
CA LEU A 40 -15.46 0.42 -8.97
C LEU A 40 -15.06 0.35 -10.45
N ASP A 41 -15.84 -0.32 -11.30
CA ASP A 41 -15.48 -0.51 -12.72
C ASP A 41 -15.19 0.83 -13.43
N PRO A 42 -16.06 1.85 -13.41
CA PRO A 42 -15.77 3.11 -14.09
C PRO A 42 -14.58 3.86 -13.48
N LEU A 43 -14.35 3.72 -12.17
CA LEU A 43 -13.22 4.34 -11.48
C LEU A 43 -11.90 3.70 -11.89
N PHE A 44 -11.84 2.36 -11.87
CA PHE A 44 -10.63 1.62 -12.20
C PHE A 44 -10.33 1.65 -13.70
N ASP A 45 -11.34 1.61 -14.56
CA ASP A 45 -11.18 1.79 -16.00
C ASP A 45 -10.64 3.17 -16.35
N GLY A 46 -11.16 4.22 -15.71
CA GLY A 46 -10.67 5.58 -15.86
C GLY A 46 -9.19 5.70 -15.44
N LEU A 47 -8.88 5.23 -14.24
CA LEU A 47 -7.51 5.26 -13.72
C LEU A 47 -6.54 4.47 -14.60
N ARG A 48 -6.91 3.27 -15.04
CA ARG A 48 -6.09 2.44 -15.93
C ARG A 48 -5.84 3.13 -17.28
N THR A 49 -6.87 3.75 -17.84
CA THR A 49 -6.77 4.43 -19.14
C THR A 49 -5.77 5.59 -19.11
N GLU A 50 -5.67 6.30 -18.00
CA GLU A 50 -4.75 7.42 -17.85
C GLU A 50 -3.35 6.98 -17.38
N VAL A 51 -3.27 6.05 -16.43
CA VAL A 51 -1.99 5.70 -15.76
C VAL A 51 -1.15 4.73 -16.60
N ALA A 52 -1.73 3.74 -17.26
CA ALA A 52 -0.95 2.76 -18.00
C ALA A 52 -0.13 3.37 -19.16
N PRO A 53 -0.67 4.31 -19.99
CA PRO A 53 0.13 5.01 -21.00
C PRO A 53 1.24 5.89 -20.38
N LEU A 54 0.97 6.47 -19.21
CA LEU A 54 1.95 7.29 -18.49
C LEU A 54 3.14 6.45 -18.04
N ILE A 55 2.90 5.31 -17.39
CA ILE A 55 3.94 4.36 -16.96
C ILE A 55 4.80 3.96 -18.17
N LYS A 56 4.18 3.56 -19.26
CA LYS A 56 4.89 3.21 -20.51
C LYS A 56 5.74 4.34 -21.02
N SER A 57 5.20 5.56 -21.07
CA SER A 57 5.91 6.74 -21.54
C SER A 57 7.14 7.08 -20.66
N VAL A 58 7.03 6.89 -19.33
CA VAL A 58 8.15 7.11 -18.41
C VAL A 58 9.22 6.04 -18.60
N ALA A 59 8.83 4.76 -18.69
CA ALA A 59 9.76 3.66 -18.93
C ALA A 59 10.53 3.82 -20.25
N GLU A 60 9.87 4.31 -21.32
CA GLU A 60 10.51 4.57 -22.63
C GLU A 60 11.48 5.75 -22.61
N ARG A 61 11.26 6.75 -21.75
CA ARG A 61 12.14 7.94 -21.66
C ARG A 61 13.50 7.63 -21.05
N GLY A 62 13.59 6.62 -20.18
CA GLY A 62 14.78 6.32 -19.41
C GLY A 62 15.14 7.45 -18.44
N GLY A 63 16.40 7.45 -17.98
CA GLY A 63 16.86 8.50 -17.06
C GLY A 63 16.83 8.05 -15.60
N VAL A 64 17.18 6.78 -15.37
CA VAL A 64 17.37 6.25 -14.01
C VAL A 64 18.43 7.09 -13.29
N PRO A 65 18.15 7.62 -12.08
CA PRO A 65 19.13 8.33 -11.27
C PRO A 65 20.28 7.39 -10.89
N ASP A 66 21.42 7.97 -10.52
CA ASP A 66 22.54 7.19 -9.97
C ASP A 66 22.14 6.61 -8.60
N MET A 67 21.89 5.30 -8.58
CA MET A 67 21.50 4.56 -7.37
C MET A 67 22.69 3.99 -6.60
N SER A 68 23.95 4.22 -7.04
CA SER A 68 25.16 3.69 -6.40
C SER A 68 25.29 4.12 -4.92
N TRP A 69 24.77 5.31 -4.58
CA TRP A 69 24.73 5.80 -3.20
C TRP A 69 23.88 4.90 -2.27
N ILE A 70 22.96 4.09 -2.81
CA ILE A 70 22.19 3.08 -2.09
C ILE A 70 22.86 1.72 -2.22
N THR A 71 23.08 1.26 -3.45
CA THR A 71 23.48 -0.12 -3.77
C THR A 71 24.89 -0.47 -3.34
N ASP A 72 25.81 0.50 -3.30
CA ASP A 72 27.21 0.30 -2.95
C ASP A 72 27.48 0.46 -1.45
N ASN A 73 26.45 0.69 -0.65
CA ASN A 73 26.55 0.95 0.77
C ASN A 73 25.76 -0.06 1.61
N SER A 74 26.11 -0.13 2.89
CA SER A 74 25.35 -0.86 3.90
C SER A 74 24.74 0.12 4.90
N TRP A 75 23.50 -0.13 5.27
CA TRP A 75 22.67 0.77 6.06
C TRP A 75 22.37 0.14 7.41
N SER A 76 23.11 0.55 8.44
CA SER A 76 22.97 -0.05 9.76
C SER A 76 21.55 0.00 10.27
N ARG A 77 21.13 -1.09 10.89
CA ARG A 77 19.80 -1.21 11.49
C ARG A 77 19.55 -0.09 12.52
N GLU A 78 20.53 0.19 13.37
CA GLU A 78 20.43 1.22 14.41
C GLU A 78 20.22 2.62 13.83
N GLY A 79 20.85 2.93 12.68
CA GLY A 79 20.63 4.19 11.97
C GLY A 79 19.21 4.27 11.38
N GLN A 80 18.75 3.20 10.76
CA GLN A 80 17.38 3.09 10.26
C GLN A 80 16.35 3.22 11.38
N GLU A 81 16.59 2.60 12.53
CA GLU A 81 15.71 2.70 13.72
C GLU A 81 15.61 4.14 14.23
N ARG A 82 16.74 4.87 14.35
CA ARG A 82 16.72 6.27 14.78
C ARG A 82 16.06 7.19 13.77
N LEU A 83 16.32 6.99 12.47
CA LEU A 83 15.68 7.78 11.41
C LEU A 83 14.16 7.59 11.43
N SER A 84 13.69 6.34 11.45
CA SER A 84 12.27 5.99 11.53
C SER A 84 11.61 6.59 12.79
N GLN A 85 12.29 6.57 13.94
CA GLN A 85 11.80 7.18 15.18
C GLN A 85 11.57 8.67 15.00
N LYS A 86 12.60 9.40 14.52
CA LYS A 86 12.52 10.86 14.30
C LYS A 86 11.40 11.26 13.36
N VAL A 87 11.21 10.48 12.30
CA VAL A 87 10.13 10.73 11.31
C VAL A 87 8.76 10.45 11.91
N SER A 88 8.58 9.35 12.63
CA SER A 88 7.30 9.03 13.28
C SER A 88 6.90 10.05 14.33
N GLU A 89 7.86 10.56 15.13
CA GLU A 89 7.63 11.66 16.06
C GLU A 89 7.24 12.96 15.36
N ALA A 90 7.86 13.26 14.21
CA ALA A 90 7.54 14.45 13.43
C ALA A 90 6.15 14.37 12.77
N ILE A 91 5.70 13.17 12.39
CA ILE A 91 4.33 12.89 11.93
C ILE A 91 3.30 13.09 13.05
N GLY A 92 3.72 12.93 14.30
CA GLY A 92 2.88 13.14 15.48
C GLY A 92 2.46 11.85 16.19
N PHE A 93 3.11 10.72 15.92
CA PHE A 93 2.85 9.49 16.67
C PHE A 93 3.29 9.62 18.13
N ASP A 94 2.36 9.38 19.04
CA ASP A 94 2.59 9.40 20.48
C ASP A 94 3.14 8.04 20.96
N PHE A 95 4.43 8.01 21.28
CA PHE A 95 5.08 6.81 21.80
C PHE A 95 4.76 6.52 23.28
N ASP A 96 4.13 7.43 24.01
CA ASP A 96 3.59 7.15 25.36
C ASP A 96 2.28 6.34 25.26
N SER A 97 1.56 6.49 24.14
CA SER A 97 0.31 5.77 23.82
C SER A 97 0.52 4.68 22.74
N GLY A 98 1.76 4.29 22.49
CA GLY A 98 2.04 3.28 21.47
C GLY A 98 3.51 2.87 21.43
N ARG A 99 3.81 1.91 20.55
CA ARG A 99 5.19 1.44 20.37
C ARG A 99 5.45 0.91 18.96
N ARG A 100 6.74 0.89 18.61
CA ARG A 100 7.26 0.28 17.40
C ARG A 100 8.03 -0.99 17.72
N ASP A 101 7.82 -2.03 16.92
CA ASP A 101 8.60 -3.27 16.94
C ASP A 101 9.10 -3.63 15.53
N ALA A 102 9.84 -4.71 15.39
CA ALA A 102 10.24 -5.26 14.09
C ALA A 102 9.45 -6.52 13.77
N SER A 103 9.04 -6.67 12.50
CA SER A 103 8.39 -7.89 12.00
C SER A 103 8.81 -8.17 10.56
N THR A 104 8.51 -9.38 10.08
CA THR A 104 8.78 -9.76 8.68
C THR A 104 7.90 -8.98 7.71
N HIS A 105 6.64 -8.76 8.08
CA HIS A 105 5.69 -7.93 7.34
C HIS A 105 5.21 -6.79 8.25
N PRO A 106 5.42 -5.52 7.88
CA PRO A 106 4.89 -4.39 8.63
C PRO A 106 3.38 -4.46 8.83
N PHE A 107 2.91 -4.02 9.98
CA PHE A 107 1.48 -3.88 10.28
C PHE A 107 1.26 -2.90 11.44
N CYS A 108 0.09 -2.30 11.50
CA CYS A 108 -0.37 -1.48 12.61
C CYS A 108 -1.66 -2.05 13.20
N GLY A 109 -1.81 -1.92 14.51
CA GLY A 109 -3.02 -2.30 15.25
C GLY A 109 -2.89 -1.98 16.73
N GLY A 110 -3.99 -2.14 17.46
CA GLY A 110 -4.01 -1.91 18.89
C GLY A 110 -5.42 -2.12 19.45
N PRO A 111 -5.55 -2.33 20.77
CA PRO A 111 -6.85 -2.53 21.40
C PRO A 111 -7.66 -1.23 21.51
N ASN A 112 -7.00 -0.08 21.61
CA ASN A 112 -7.62 1.24 21.77
C ASN A 112 -6.65 2.36 21.41
N PRO A 113 -7.09 3.62 21.37
CA PRO A 113 -6.24 4.77 21.00
C PRO A 113 -5.03 5.03 21.91
N ASP A 114 -5.02 4.51 23.13
CA ASP A 114 -3.93 4.68 24.09
C ASP A 114 -2.96 3.48 24.12
N ASP A 115 -3.14 2.48 23.23
CA ASP A 115 -2.23 1.35 23.04
C ASP A 115 -2.18 0.95 21.57
N VAL A 116 -1.57 1.78 20.74
CA VAL A 116 -1.39 1.55 19.30
C VAL A 116 0.00 1.03 19.02
N ARG A 117 0.09 -0.08 18.32
CA ARG A 117 1.35 -0.77 18.04
C ARG A 117 1.54 -0.94 16.53
N TRP A 118 2.72 -0.62 16.04
CA TRP A 118 3.07 -0.85 14.66
C TRP A 118 4.47 -1.45 14.53
N THR A 119 4.70 -2.11 13.41
CA THR A 119 5.97 -2.80 13.16
C THR A 119 6.57 -2.34 11.83
N THR A 120 7.89 -2.47 11.70
CA THR A 120 8.59 -2.25 10.44
C THR A 120 9.63 -3.34 10.20
N ARG A 121 10.20 -3.36 9.00
CA ARG A 121 11.25 -4.28 8.60
C ARG A 121 12.52 -3.49 8.25
N TYR A 122 13.65 -3.94 8.75
CA TYR A 122 14.95 -3.34 8.47
C TYR A 122 15.74 -4.22 7.51
N ASN A 123 16.41 -3.60 6.55
CA ASN A 123 17.26 -4.28 5.57
C ASN A 123 18.53 -3.45 5.36
N ASP A 124 19.69 -4.06 5.57
CA ASP A 124 20.99 -3.39 5.45
C ASP A 124 21.32 -2.95 4.01
N SER A 125 20.63 -3.50 3.01
CA SER A 125 20.78 -3.12 1.59
C SER A 125 19.68 -2.23 1.06
N ASP A 126 18.60 -1.98 1.82
CA ASP A 126 17.47 -1.14 1.42
C ASP A 126 16.98 -0.28 2.59
N PRO A 127 17.44 0.96 2.71
CA PRO A 127 17.02 1.86 3.76
C PRO A 127 15.64 2.48 3.49
N PHE A 128 15.17 2.46 2.25
CA PHE A 128 13.87 3.02 1.89
C PHE A 128 12.72 2.17 2.43
N GLY A 129 12.83 0.85 2.36
CA GLY A 129 11.80 -0.06 2.86
C GLY A 129 11.46 0.18 4.33
N SER A 130 12.47 0.44 5.18
CA SER A 130 12.23 0.75 6.60
C SER A 130 11.65 2.14 6.82
N LEU A 131 12.11 3.15 6.07
CA LEU A 131 11.63 4.52 6.20
C LEU A 131 10.17 4.64 5.76
N TYR A 132 9.86 4.25 4.52
CA TYR A 132 8.51 4.38 3.96
C TYR A 132 7.53 3.42 4.63
N GLY A 133 7.95 2.21 4.98
CA GLY A 133 7.15 1.31 5.81
C GLY A 133 6.84 1.89 7.19
N SER A 134 7.80 2.58 7.83
CA SER A 134 7.54 3.28 9.09
C SER A 134 6.58 4.44 8.92
N MET A 135 6.69 5.22 7.85
CA MET A 135 5.75 6.32 7.56
C MET A 135 4.34 5.79 7.30
N HIS A 136 4.23 4.70 6.54
CA HIS A 136 2.98 4.01 6.27
C HIS A 136 2.29 3.57 7.58
N GLU A 137 2.99 2.80 8.39
CA GLU A 137 2.42 2.28 9.65
C GLU A 137 2.18 3.41 10.69
N THR A 138 3.00 4.46 10.65
CA THR A 138 2.75 5.66 11.46
C THR A 138 1.48 6.39 11.03
N GLY A 139 1.18 6.45 9.73
CA GLY A 139 -0.07 7.01 9.22
C GLY A 139 -1.29 6.26 9.74
N HIS A 140 -1.27 4.94 9.71
CA HIS A 140 -2.27 4.11 10.36
C HIS A 140 -2.32 4.36 11.88
N GLY A 141 -1.15 4.47 12.51
CA GLY A 141 -1.04 4.63 13.95
C GLY A 141 -1.59 5.97 14.45
N THR A 142 -1.31 7.06 13.78
CA THR A 142 -1.84 8.39 14.15
C THR A 142 -3.36 8.46 13.94
N TYR A 143 -3.88 7.79 12.90
CA TYR A 143 -5.32 7.66 12.72
C TYR A 143 -5.98 6.90 13.89
N GLU A 144 -5.40 5.78 14.31
CA GLU A 144 -5.89 4.99 15.44
C GLU A 144 -5.80 5.78 16.76
N GLN A 145 -4.70 6.50 17.00
CA GLN A 145 -4.55 7.36 18.18
C GLN A 145 -5.50 8.56 18.19
N GLY A 146 -5.93 9.00 17.00
CA GLY A 146 -6.89 10.10 16.83
C GLY A 146 -8.36 9.72 17.03
N ARG A 147 -8.70 8.45 17.21
CA ARG A 147 -10.08 8.00 17.40
C ARG A 147 -10.71 8.57 18.69
N PRO A 148 -12.03 8.79 18.70
CA PRO A 148 -12.72 9.37 19.86
C PRO A 148 -12.71 8.41 21.07
N ARG A 149 -12.05 8.81 22.16
CA ARG A 149 -11.89 8.01 23.38
C ARG A 149 -13.20 7.78 24.14
N ASP A 150 -14.16 8.66 24.02
CA ASP A 150 -15.49 8.54 24.62
C ASP A 150 -16.35 7.46 23.96
N LEU A 151 -15.99 7.04 22.75
CA LEU A 151 -16.60 5.96 22.00
C LEU A 151 -15.76 4.67 22.02
N ASP A 152 -14.72 4.60 22.85
CA ASP A 152 -13.86 3.42 22.91
C ASP A 152 -14.67 2.16 23.28
N PHE A 153 -14.29 1.04 22.64
CA PHE A 153 -15.02 -0.25 22.73
C PHE A 153 -16.47 -0.21 22.22
N GLN A 154 -16.89 0.85 21.51
CA GLN A 154 -18.18 0.92 20.83
C GLN A 154 -17.98 0.85 19.30
N PRO A 155 -18.88 0.21 18.54
CA PRO A 155 -18.76 0.13 17.08
C PRO A 155 -18.58 1.49 16.40
N ALA A 156 -19.22 2.54 16.91
CA ALA A 156 -19.13 3.89 16.39
C ALA A 156 -17.75 4.56 16.63
N GLY A 157 -16.93 4.01 17.51
CA GLY A 157 -15.59 4.48 17.80
C GLY A 157 -14.48 3.80 16.98
N TYR A 158 -14.82 2.78 16.20
CA TYR A 158 -13.86 2.10 15.34
C TYR A 158 -13.64 2.85 14.02
N ALA A 159 -12.53 2.52 13.35
CA ALA A 159 -12.24 3.02 12.01
C ALA A 159 -13.38 2.67 11.03
N ASN A 160 -13.74 3.62 10.18
CA ASN A 160 -14.83 3.47 9.22
C ASN A 160 -14.28 3.18 7.82
N GLY A 161 -14.27 1.90 7.44
CA GLY A 161 -13.78 1.44 6.14
C GLY A 161 -12.25 1.38 6.03
N LEU A 162 -11.78 0.43 5.24
CA LEU A 162 -10.35 0.23 5.04
C LEU A 162 -9.73 1.27 4.09
N GLY A 163 -10.52 1.80 3.14
CA GLY A 163 -10.06 2.84 2.22
C GLY A 163 -9.64 4.12 2.93
N ILE A 164 -10.42 4.58 3.91
CA ILE A 164 -10.07 5.76 4.73
C ILE A 164 -8.87 5.46 5.61
N HIS A 165 -8.80 4.29 6.22
CA HIS A 165 -7.66 3.89 7.04
C HIS A 165 -6.36 3.85 6.23
N GLU A 166 -6.39 3.24 5.04
CA GLU A 166 -5.26 3.21 4.11
C GLU A 166 -4.91 4.60 3.54
N SER A 167 -5.88 5.50 3.43
CA SER A 167 -5.60 6.87 2.97
C SER A 167 -4.65 7.62 3.89
N GLN A 168 -4.67 7.35 5.19
CA GLN A 168 -3.79 7.98 6.16
C GLN A 168 -2.35 7.48 6.03
N SER A 169 -2.16 6.19 5.81
CA SER A 169 -0.84 5.61 5.52
C SER A 169 -0.27 6.13 4.21
N ARG A 170 -1.08 6.12 3.14
CA ARG A 170 -0.65 6.57 1.81
C ARG A 170 -0.42 8.07 1.72
N LEU A 171 -1.13 8.87 2.50
CA LEU A 171 -0.87 10.30 2.62
C LEU A 171 0.57 10.55 3.08
N TRP A 172 1.00 9.89 4.15
CA TRP A 172 2.34 10.06 4.68
C TRP A 172 3.42 9.36 3.86
N GLU A 173 3.19 8.14 3.42
CA GLU A 173 4.15 7.36 2.62
C GLU A 173 4.39 7.97 1.24
N ASN A 174 3.31 8.27 0.51
CA ASN A 174 3.38 8.65 -0.90
C ASN A 174 3.27 10.17 -1.09
N GLN A 175 2.14 10.79 -0.72
CA GLN A 175 1.88 12.18 -1.07
C GLN A 175 2.88 13.13 -0.41
N ILE A 176 3.17 12.93 0.88
CA ILE A 176 4.13 13.73 1.63
C ILE A 176 5.54 13.15 1.47
N GLY A 177 5.72 11.87 1.78
CA GLY A 177 7.04 11.22 1.90
C GLY A 177 7.86 11.19 0.61
N ARG A 178 7.20 11.23 -0.56
CA ARG A 178 7.87 11.26 -1.86
C ARG A 178 7.93 12.66 -2.47
N SER A 179 7.44 13.70 -1.76
CA SER A 179 7.54 15.08 -2.21
C SER A 179 8.98 15.61 -2.17
N TYR A 180 9.28 16.61 -2.99
CA TYR A 180 10.57 17.27 -2.96
C TYR A 180 10.83 18.00 -1.64
N GLU A 181 9.80 18.61 -1.08
CA GLU A 181 9.82 19.30 0.21
C GLU A 181 10.17 18.36 1.36
N PHE A 182 9.59 17.18 1.38
CA PHE A 182 9.96 16.16 2.37
C PHE A 182 11.41 15.69 2.19
N CYS A 183 11.85 15.48 0.95
CA CYS A 183 13.25 15.12 0.68
C CYS A 183 14.23 16.21 1.15
N GLN A 184 13.88 17.48 1.03
CA GLN A 184 14.67 18.59 1.60
C GLN A 184 14.68 18.54 3.13
N TRP A 185 13.53 18.27 3.75
CA TRP A 185 13.39 18.22 5.21
C TRP A 185 14.15 17.04 5.83
N ILE A 186 14.05 15.85 5.24
CA ILE A 186 14.66 14.63 5.80
C ILE A 186 16.17 14.52 5.52
N LEU A 187 16.68 15.17 4.49
CA LEU A 187 18.08 15.07 4.08
C LEU A 187 19.10 15.35 5.20
N PRO A 188 18.93 16.37 6.06
CA PRO A 188 19.81 16.57 7.21
C PRO A 188 19.81 15.38 8.19
N LEU A 189 18.66 14.76 8.41
CA LEU A 189 18.52 13.58 9.28
C LEU A 189 19.24 12.36 8.69
N TRP A 190 19.12 12.15 7.36
CA TRP A 190 19.89 11.14 6.65
C TRP A 190 21.39 11.34 6.81
N LYS A 191 21.88 12.59 6.67
CA LYS A 191 23.30 12.93 6.81
C LYS A 191 23.81 12.77 8.24
N GLU A 192 22.96 12.98 9.23
CA GLU A 192 23.29 12.76 10.63
C GLU A 192 23.47 11.26 10.93
N GLU A 193 22.53 10.43 10.45
CA GLU A 193 22.52 8.99 10.75
C GLU A 193 23.50 8.18 9.89
N PHE A 194 23.74 8.62 8.64
CA PHE A 194 24.56 7.92 7.66
C PHE A 194 25.54 8.88 6.95
N PRO A 195 26.47 9.53 7.65
CA PRO A 195 27.30 10.60 7.12
C PRO A 195 28.16 10.16 5.93
N GLU A 196 28.71 8.95 5.95
CA GLU A 196 29.56 8.45 4.87
C GLU A 196 28.74 8.06 3.63
N ASN A 197 27.62 7.40 3.80
CA ASN A 197 26.75 6.91 2.72
C ASN A 197 26.10 8.09 1.97
N THR A 198 25.84 9.20 2.67
CA THR A 198 25.09 10.34 2.15
C THR A 198 25.97 11.55 1.84
N LYS A 199 27.30 11.36 1.79
CA LYS A 199 28.28 12.45 1.61
C LYS A 199 27.99 13.32 0.37
N ASN A 200 27.61 12.69 -0.74
CA ASN A 200 27.33 13.35 -2.01
C ASN A 200 25.84 13.47 -2.30
N LEU A 201 24.99 13.08 -1.35
CA LEU A 201 23.54 13.12 -1.50
C LEU A 201 23.01 14.54 -1.37
N ASP A 202 22.20 14.96 -2.33
CA ASP A 202 21.40 16.17 -2.25
C ASP A 202 19.90 15.83 -2.34
N ALA A 203 19.07 16.84 -2.15
CA ALA A 203 17.61 16.63 -2.12
C ALA A 203 17.06 16.24 -3.50
N GLU A 204 17.69 16.68 -4.58
CA GLU A 204 17.24 16.36 -5.94
C GLU A 204 17.54 14.89 -6.28
N LEU A 205 18.73 14.40 -5.93
CA LEU A 205 19.08 12.99 -6.12
C LEU A 205 18.21 12.09 -5.23
N LEU A 206 18.01 12.46 -3.96
CA LEU A 206 17.12 11.74 -3.06
C LEU A 206 15.70 11.65 -3.64
N TRP A 207 15.14 12.80 -4.04
CA TRP A 207 13.81 12.87 -4.64
C TRP A 207 13.66 12.02 -5.90
N LYS A 208 14.64 12.07 -6.82
CA LYS A 208 14.66 11.22 -8.02
C LYS A 208 14.75 9.73 -7.68
N SER A 209 15.52 9.37 -6.63
CA SER A 209 15.72 7.99 -6.22
C SER A 209 14.44 7.36 -5.63
N VAL A 210 13.68 8.13 -4.84
CA VAL A 210 12.45 7.63 -4.20
C VAL A 210 11.23 7.62 -5.13
N ASN A 211 11.32 8.32 -6.28
CA ASN A 211 10.26 8.38 -7.29
C ASN A 211 10.63 7.62 -8.58
N LEU A 212 11.51 6.64 -8.48
CA LEU A 212 11.83 5.77 -9.60
C LEU A 212 10.59 4.91 -9.94
N ILE A 213 10.21 4.92 -11.22
CA ILE A 213 9.12 4.08 -11.73
C ILE A 213 9.74 2.92 -12.48
N GLU A 214 9.53 1.71 -11.96
CA GLU A 214 10.05 0.47 -12.52
C GLU A 214 9.00 -0.65 -12.39
N PRO A 215 8.35 -1.07 -13.49
CA PRO A 215 7.41 -2.18 -13.44
C PRO A 215 8.05 -3.43 -12.85
N SER A 216 7.44 -3.97 -11.82
CA SER A 216 7.97 -5.10 -11.05
C SER A 216 6.91 -6.19 -10.88
N LEU A 217 7.31 -7.37 -10.40
CA LEU A 217 6.40 -8.48 -10.14
C LEU A 217 5.72 -8.37 -8.78
N ILE A 218 6.41 -7.85 -7.76
CA ILE A 218 5.98 -7.92 -6.37
C ILE A 218 5.22 -6.64 -5.99
N ARG A 219 3.93 -6.79 -5.69
CA ARG A 219 3.04 -5.67 -5.35
C ARG A 219 3.53 -4.84 -4.17
N VAL A 220 3.94 -5.46 -3.09
CA VAL A 220 4.36 -4.74 -1.87
C VAL A 220 5.67 -3.97 -2.04
N GLU A 221 6.43 -4.25 -3.10
CA GLU A 221 7.69 -3.58 -3.46
C GLU A 221 7.54 -2.65 -4.67
N SER A 222 6.31 -2.55 -5.23
CA SER A 222 6.06 -1.74 -6.41
C SER A 222 6.07 -0.25 -6.08
N ASP A 223 6.46 0.55 -7.07
CA ASP A 223 6.43 2.00 -7.00
C ASP A 223 5.00 2.57 -6.98
N GLU A 224 4.87 3.84 -6.63
CA GLU A 224 3.58 4.53 -6.51
C GLU A 224 2.74 4.48 -7.79
N ALA A 225 3.35 4.60 -8.97
CA ALA A 225 2.65 4.64 -10.23
C ALA A 225 2.12 3.26 -10.66
N THR A 226 2.92 2.20 -10.44
CA THR A 226 2.55 0.83 -10.83
C THR A 226 1.68 0.12 -9.81
N TYR A 227 1.69 0.54 -8.54
CA TYR A 227 0.94 -0.13 -7.45
C TYR A 227 -0.54 -0.32 -7.76
N ASN A 228 -1.22 0.69 -8.28
CA ASN A 228 -2.65 0.59 -8.59
C ASN A 228 -2.95 -0.43 -9.71
N ILE A 229 -2.02 -0.62 -10.65
CA ILE A 229 -2.16 -1.65 -11.69
C ILE A 229 -2.14 -3.06 -11.07
N HIS A 230 -1.27 -3.29 -10.09
CA HIS A 230 -1.27 -4.56 -9.35
C HIS A 230 -2.61 -4.83 -8.67
N ILE A 231 -3.24 -3.82 -8.09
CA ILE A 231 -4.57 -3.94 -7.47
C ILE A 231 -5.65 -4.22 -8.50
N MET A 232 -5.63 -3.54 -9.63
CA MET A 232 -6.61 -3.74 -10.71
C MET A 232 -6.57 -5.16 -11.27
N ILE A 233 -5.37 -5.73 -11.45
CA ILE A 233 -5.20 -7.12 -11.89
C ILE A 233 -5.93 -8.07 -10.91
N ARG A 234 -5.72 -7.89 -9.61
CA ARG A 234 -6.37 -8.72 -8.58
C ARG A 234 -7.88 -8.56 -8.57
N TYR A 235 -8.36 -7.33 -8.67
CA TYR A 235 -9.78 -7.03 -8.75
C TYR A 235 -10.46 -7.70 -9.94
N GLU A 236 -9.86 -7.61 -11.11
CA GLU A 236 -10.41 -8.26 -12.32
C GLU A 236 -10.40 -9.79 -12.20
N ILE A 237 -9.33 -10.36 -11.64
CA ILE A 237 -9.24 -11.81 -11.38
C ILE A 237 -10.30 -12.26 -10.37
N GLU A 238 -10.47 -11.52 -9.26
CA GLU A 238 -11.49 -11.85 -8.26
C GLU A 238 -12.91 -11.84 -8.86
N LYS A 239 -13.23 -10.85 -9.71
CA LYS A 239 -14.53 -10.84 -10.43
C LYS A 239 -14.73 -12.09 -11.26
N LEU A 240 -13.72 -12.50 -12.03
CA LEU A 240 -13.79 -13.69 -12.89
C LEU A 240 -13.93 -14.98 -12.07
N LEU A 241 -13.21 -15.09 -10.95
CA LEU A 241 -13.30 -16.25 -10.04
C LEU A 241 -14.68 -16.35 -9.39
N ILE A 242 -15.23 -15.25 -8.90
CA ILE A 242 -16.51 -15.23 -8.18
C ILE A 242 -17.70 -15.39 -9.14
N SER A 243 -17.58 -14.92 -10.39
CA SER A 243 -18.60 -15.17 -11.42
C SER A 243 -18.55 -16.60 -11.96
N GLY A 244 -17.44 -17.32 -11.77
CA GLY A 244 -17.22 -18.66 -12.37
C GLY A 244 -16.78 -18.61 -13.84
N GLU A 245 -16.35 -17.44 -14.32
CA GLU A 245 -15.77 -17.28 -15.67
C GLU A 245 -14.31 -17.72 -15.74
N LEU A 246 -13.63 -17.83 -14.60
CA LEU A 246 -12.27 -18.33 -14.48
C LEU A 246 -12.23 -19.49 -13.48
N GLU A 247 -11.74 -20.63 -13.95
CA GLU A 247 -11.47 -21.77 -13.08
C GLU A 247 -10.17 -21.57 -12.30
N VAL A 248 -10.09 -22.12 -11.09
CA VAL A 248 -8.90 -21.95 -10.21
C VAL A 248 -7.64 -22.56 -10.84
N ASP A 249 -7.77 -23.61 -11.62
CA ASP A 249 -6.65 -24.26 -12.32
C ASP A 249 -6.03 -23.35 -13.40
N ASP A 250 -6.82 -22.46 -14.00
CA ASP A 250 -6.39 -21.52 -15.05
C ASP A 250 -5.90 -20.18 -14.47
N LEU A 251 -6.07 -19.98 -13.16
CA LEU A 251 -5.70 -18.75 -12.47
C LEU A 251 -4.22 -18.34 -12.65
N PRO A 252 -3.22 -19.25 -12.56
CA PRO A 252 -1.83 -18.85 -12.74
C PRO A 252 -1.53 -18.29 -14.13
N ASP A 253 -2.07 -18.90 -15.18
CA ASP A 253 -1.87 -18.46 -16.56
C ASP A 253 -2.56 -17.10 -16.79
N LYS A 254 -3.79 -16.95 -16.27
CA LYS A 254 -4.51 -15.67 -16.34
C LYS A 254 -3.78 -14.54 -15.62
N TRP A 255 -3.18 -14.83 -14.46
CA TRP A 255 -2.35 -13.89 -13.73
C TRP A 255 -1.16 -13.42 -14.56
N ASP A 256 -0.39 -14.34 -15.08
CA ASP A 256 0.80 -14.06 -15.89
C ASP A 256 0.47 -13.25 -17.15
N ASP A 257 -0.62 -13.59 -17.85
CA ASP A 257 -1.08 -12.88 -19.03
C ASP A 257 -1.49 -11.43 -18.72
N MET A 258 -2.14 -11.19 -17.58
CA MET A 258 -2.51 -9.83 -17.16
C MET A 258 -1.29 -9.01 -16.74
N TYR A 259 -0.32 -9.60 -16.05
CA TYR A 259 0.93 -8.94 -15.70
C TYR A 259 1.75 -8.56 -16.93
N GLU A 260 1.85 -9.46 -17.92
CA GLU A 260 2.51 -9.16 -19.18
C GLU A 260 1.77 -8.06 -19.97
N GLN A 261 0.44 -8.11 -19.98
CA GLN A 261 -0.37 -7.10 -20.68
C GLN A 261 -0.25 -5.70 -20.07
N TYR A 262 -0.30 -5.59 -18.74
CA TYR A 262 -0.40 -4.28 -18.07
C TYR A 262 0.95 -3.71 -17.60
N LEU A 263 1.89 -4.58 -17.23
CA LEU A 263 3.18 -4.19 -16.67
C LEU A 263 4.37 -4.61 -17.54
N GLY A 264 4.15 -5.46 -18.54
CA GLY A 264 5.23 -5.96 -19.43
C GLY A 264 6.17 -6.94 -18.75
N VAL A 265 5.79 -7.52 -17.61
CA VAL A 265 6.58 -8.49 -16.84
C VAL A 265 5.81 -9.81 -16.67
N ARG A 266 6.53 -10.94 -16.59
CA ARG A 266 5.97 -12.27 -16.40
C ARG A 266 6.70 -13.00 -15.30
N ALA A 267 5.99 -13.68 -14.41
CA ALA A 267 6.60 -14.41 -13.32
C ALA A 267 7.31 -15.69 -13.82
N GLU A 268 8.48 -15.96 -13.25
CA GLU A 268 9.24 -17.21 -13.53
C GLU A 268 8.74 -18.38 -12.67
N ASP A 269 8.13 -18.06 -11.52
CA ASP A 269 7.60 -19.04 -10.58
C ASP A 269 6.32 -18.54 -9.92
N ARG A 270 5.59 -19.42 -9.23
CA ARG A 270 4.32 -19.09 -8.60
C ARG A 270 4.47 -18.23 -7.34
N SER A 271 5.62 -18.20 -6.71
CA SER A 271 5.86 -17.41 -5.48
C SER A 271 6.05 -15.94 -5.81
N SER A 272 6.69 -15.62 -6.91
CA SER A 272 6.76 -14.26 -7.47
C SER A 272 5.52 -13.88 -8.31
N GLY A 273 4.66 -14.85 -8.62
CA GLY A 273 3.39 -14.70 -9.33
C GLY A 273 2.18 -14.74 -8.39
N VAL A 274 1.24 -15.62 -8.72
CA VAL A 274 -0.09 -15.73 -8.09
C VAL A 274 -0.10 -16.02 -6.59
N LEU A 275 0.99 -16.54 -6.04
CA LEU A 275 1.10 -16.87 -4.61
C LEU A 275 1.82 -15.79 -3.78
N GLN A 276 2.13 -14.64 -4.34
CA GLN A 276 2.85 -13.57 -3.63
C GLN A 276 2.05 -12.93 -2.50
N ASP A 277 0.72 -12.96 -2.58
CA ASP A 277 -0.18 -12.37 -1.58
C ASP A 277 -0.84 -13.43 -0.69
N ILE A 278 -0.96 -13.14 0.59
CA ILE A 278 -1.63 -14.01 1.59
C ILE A 278 -3.17 -13.87 1.56
N HIS A 279 -3.71 -12.81 0.98
CA HIS A 279 -5.13 -12.44 1.05
C HIS A 279 -6.07 -13.58 0.68
N TRP A 280 -5.87 -14.18 -0.48
CA TRP A 280 -6.73 -15.28 -0.94
C TRP A 280 -6.67 -16.52 -0.05
N SER A 281 -5.49 -16.84 0.48
CA SER A 281 -5.33 -17.97 1.40
C SER A 281 -5.99 -17.74 2.76
N MET A 282 -6.23 -16.48 3.13
CA MET A 282 -7.00 -16.07 4.32
C MET A 282 -8.50 -15.89 4.04
N GLY A 283 -8.95 -16.06 2.80
CA GLY A 283 -10.32 -15.78 2.40
C GLY A 283 -10.67 -14.30 2.32
N ALA A 284 -9.68 -13.42 2.16
CA ALA A 284 -9.86 -11.96 2.06
C ALA A 284 -10.10 -11.54 0.59
N ILE A 285 -11.12 -12.10 -0.04
CA ILE A 285 -11.59 -11.71 -1.37
C ILE A 285 -12.45 -10.46 -1.25
N GLY A 286 -12.25 -9.47 -2.13
CA GLY A 286 -12.87 -8.14 -2.06
C GLY A 286 -12.06 -7.12 -1.27
N TYR A 287 -10.91 -7.51 -0.71
CA TYR A 287 -10.04 -6.64 0.07
C TYR A 287 -9.23 -5.68 -0.81
N PHE A 288 -8.65 -6.18 -1.92
CA PHE A 288 -7.68 -5.44 -2.74
C PHE A 288 -8.14 -4.06 -3.22
N PRO A 289 -9.40 -3.84 -3.63
CA PRO A 289 -9.85 -2.51 -4.05
C PRO A 289 -9.66 -1.41 -3.01
N THR A 290 -9.67 -1.74 -1.71
CA THR A 290 -9.50 -0.75 -0.63
C THR A 290 -8.14 -0.06 -0.67
N TYR A 291 -7.11 -0.72 -1.17
CA TYR A 291 -5.78 -0.14 -1.37
C TYR A 291 -5.76 1.00 -2.40
N THR A 292 -6.40 0.79 -3.56
CA THR A 292 -6.52 1.85 -4.57
C THR A 292 -7.44 2.97 -4.09
N LEU A 293 -8.53 2.65 -3.39
CA LEU A 293 -9.37 3.66 -2.76
C LEU A 293 -8.59 4.50 -1.74
N GLY A 294 -7.72 3.87 -0.94
CA GLY A 294 -6.80 4.55 -0.04
C GLY A 294 -5.89 5.54 -0.77
N ASN A 295 -5.28 5.12 -1.88
CA ASN A 295 -4.46 6.00 -2.72
C ASN A 295 -5.26 7.19 -3.27
N LEU A 296 -6.47 6.97 -3.75
CA LEU A 296 -7.33 8.04 -4.28
C LEU A 296 -7.79 9.01 -3.18
N TYR A 297 -8.18 8.49 -2.02
CA TYR A 297 -8.57 9.32 -0.88
C TYR A 297 -7.37 10.12 -0.34
N SER A 298 -6.17 9.54 -0.26
CA SER A 298 -4.96 10.27 0.15
C SER A 298 -4.64 11.43 -0.80
N CYS A 299 -4.79 11.21 -2.10
CA CYS A 299 -4.62 12.27 -3.10
C CYS A 299 -5.66 13.39 -2.93
N LEU A 300 -6.92 13.04 -2.67
CA LEU A 300 -7.96 14.03 -2.40
C LEU A 300 -7.67 14.82 -1.11
N LEU A 301 -7.24 14.16 -0.04
CA LEU A 301 -6.86 14.82 1.22
C LEU A 301 -5.68 15.77 1.02
N TYR A 302 -4.67 15.36 0.26
CA TYR A 302 -3.48 16.17 -0.02
C TYR A 302 -3.80 17.39 -0.89
N THR A 303 -4.70 17.26 -1.86
CA THR A 303 -5.04 18.30 -2.83
C THR A 303 -6.22 19.17 -2.39
N SER A 304 -7.06 18.72 -1.44
CA SER A 304 -8.12 19.53 -0.88
C SER A 304 -7.51 20.54 0.09
N ASP A 305 -7.72 21.82 -0.17
CA ASP A 305 -7.35 22.87 0.77
C ASP A 305 -8.37 22.93 1.91
N ALA A 306 -8.34 21.87 2.75
CA ALA A 306 -9.21 21.77 3.92
C ALA A 306 -8.96 22.88 4.95
N ALA A 307 -7.90 23.69 4.79
CA ALA A 307 -7.60 24.82 5.64
C ALA A 307 -8.40 26.09 5.25
N ASP A 308 -8.85 26.19 4.01
CA ASP A 308 -9.61 27.35 3.54
C ASP A 308 -11.14 27.24 3.82
N ASP A 309 -11.63 26.07 4.21
CA ASP A 309 -13.06 25.81 4.52
C ASP A 309 -13.38 25.87 6.03
N LEU A 310 -12.43 26.25 6.89
CA LEU A 310 -12.58 26.48 8.32
C LEU A 310 -12.30 27.94 8.69
#